data_a73eeba138351fc5d4dedebc11f7142a
#
_entry.id   a73eeba138351fc5d4dedebc11f7142a
#
_cell.length_a   1.000
_cell.length_b   1.000
_cell.length_c   1.000
_cell.angle_alpha   90.00
_cell.angle_beta   90.00
_cell.angle_gamma   90.00
#
_symmetry.space_group_name_H-M   'P 1'
#
loop_
_entity.id
_entity.type
_entity.pdbx_description
1 polymer ?
#
loop_
_entity_poly.entity_id
_entity_poly.type
_entity_poly.pdbx_seq_one_letter_code
_entity_poly.pdbx_strand_id
1 'polypeptide(L)'
;MENPKIHIELKEAETNDIIQALSTGTARLGLISGFFDTGQLETQEFAEDPLVLICPSQHPLATAAQLELGELVQHPFVGLMPYHSLQQSIEAQAKRLGCEIHYRLRVPNFVAIVQVVANGVGIAIIPKRAALRLKAQYDFQQIELLGKWANRKLLLAARCFDQLPVDYQRFSQFLLSQHDQLIAH
;
A
#
# COMPACT_ATOMS: atom_id res chain seq x y z
N MET A 1 10.66 -25.09 -6.53
CA MET A 1 11.12 -24.61 -5.20
C MET A 1 12.58 -25.04 -5.08
N GLU A 2 13.54 -24.11 -5.18
CA GLU A 2 14.98 -24.41 -5.25
C GLU A 2 15.65 -24.68 -3.90
N ASN A 3 14.96 -24.43 -2.77
CA ASN A 3 15.52 -24.61 -1.42
C ASN A 3 14.49 -25.19 -0.44
N PRO A 4 14.29 -26.53 -0.43
CA PRO A 4 13.27 -27.18 0.40
C PRO A 4 13.57 -27.18 1.93
N LYS A 5 14.73 -26.65 2.35
CA LYS A 5 15.16 -26.61 3.76
C LYS A 5 14.97 -25.23 4.43
N ILE A 6 14.50 -24.20 3.69
CA ILE A 6 14.29 -22.87 4.24
C ILE A 6 12.87 -22.80 4.79
N HIS A 7 12.71 -22.52 6.07
CA HIS A 7 11.44 -22.17 6.69
C HIS A 7 11.34 -20.65 6.78
N ILE A 8 10.24 -20.10 6.23
CA ILE A 8 9.96 -18.66 6.24
C ILE A 8 8.76 -18.45 7.15
N GLU A 9 8.91 -17.64 8.19
CA GLU A 9 7.81 -17.08 8.96
C GLU A 9 7.51 -15.68 8.39
N LEU A 10 6.30 -15.50 7.87
CA LEU A 10 5.81 -14.23 7.37
C LEU A 10 4.84 -13.63 8.39
N LYS A 11 5.14 -12.42 8.82
CA LYS A 11 4.27 -11.60 9.68
C LYS A 11 3.79 -10.38 8.92
N GLU A 12 2.49 -10.12 8.96
CA GLU A 12 1.90 -8.86 8.51
C GLU A 12 1.81 -7.91 9.71
N ALA A 13 2.32 -6.69 9.52
CA ALA A 13 2.33 -5.64 10.54
C ALA A 13 2.32 -4.25 9.89
N GLU A 14 2.07 -3.20 10.68
CA GLU A 14 2.16 -1.83 10.20
C GLU A 14 3.62 -1.43 9.92
N THR A 15 3.83 -0.50 8.99
CA THR A 15 5.18 -0.09 8.56
C THR A 15 6.09 0.33 9.73
N ASN A 16 5.56 1.07 10.70
CA ASN A 16 6.35 1.50 11.87
C ASN A 16 6.78 0.31 12.75
N ASP A 17 5.93 -0.68 12.92
CA ASP A 17 6.23 -1.89 13.69
C ASP A 17 7.31 -2.73 12.97
N ILE A 18 7.24 -2.79 11.63
CA ILE A 18 8.27 -3.46 10.81
C ILE A 18 9.60 -2.74 10.96
N ILE A 19 9.63 -1.40 10.84
CA ILE A 19 10.84 -0.59 11.02
C ILE A 19 11.44 -0.82 12.42
N GLN A 20 10.62 -0.84 13.46
CA GLN A 20 11.06 -1.12 14.81
C GLN A 20 11.63 -2.55 14.94
N ALA A 21 10.95 -3.56 14.39
CA ALA A 21 11.39 -4.95 14.43
C ALA A 21 12.74 -5.15 13.72
N LEU A 22 12.96 -4.48 12.58
CA LEU A 22 14.24 -4.47 11.88
C LEU A 22 15.32 -3.78 12.71
N SER A 23 15.03 -2.60 13.26
CA SER A 23 15.99 -1.81 14.06
C SER A 23 16.43 -2.54 15.33
N THR A 24 15.54 -3.29 15.98
CA THR A 24 15.85 -4.10 17.17
C THR A 24 16.45 -5.46 16.83
N GLY A 25 16.43 -5.87 15.54
CA GLY A 25 16.93 -7.18 15.09
C GLY A 25 15.95 -8.34 15.34
N THR A 26 14.71 -8.06 15.75
CA THR A 26 13.64 -9.07 15.91
C THR A 26 13.18 -9.62 14.55
N ALA A 27 13.24 -8.80 13.50
CA ALA A 27 13.11 -9.20 12.11
C ALA A 27 14.43 -8.96 11.36
N ARG A 28 14.68 -9.71 10.29
CA ARG A 28 15.88 -9.59 9.46
C ARG A 28 15.61 -8.86 8.14
N LEU A 29 14.47 -9.14 7.54
CA LEU A 29 13.98 -8.49 6.32
C LEU A 29 12.55 -8.01 6.54
N GLY A 30 12.20 -6.91 5.91
CA GLY A 30 10.85 -6.36 5.92
C GLY A 30 10.50 -5.74 4.58
N LEU A 31 9.22 -5.79 4.23
CA LEU A 31 8.67 -5.06 3.10
C LEU A 31 7.86 -3.89 3.66
N ILE A 32 8.27 -2.68 3.33
CA ILE A 32 7.70 -1.45 3.91
C ILE A 32 7.24 -0.47 2.83
N SER A 33 6.38 0.45 3.20
CA SER A 33 6.00 1.57 2.34
C SER A 33 7.08 2.64 2.31
N GLY A 34 7.47 3.09 1.12
CA GLY A 34 8.48 4.13 0.92
C GLY A 34 8.07 5.55 1.35
N PHE A 35 6.88 5.72 1.96
CA PHE A 35 6.44 7.02 2.51
C PHE A 35 6.95 7.31 3.92
N PHE A 36 7.62 6.35 4.54
CA PHE A 36 8.07 6.44 5.92
C PHE A 36 9.56 6.72 6.00
N ASP A 37 9.95 7.42 7.05
CA ASP A 37 11.36 7.57 7.41
C ASP A 37 11.89 6.21 7.89
N THR A 38 12.88 5.69 7.18
CA THR A 38 13.50 4.40 7.48
C THR A 38 14.67 4.50 8.45
N GLY A 39 15.04 5.71 8.86
CA GLY A 39 16.15 5.97 9.79
C GLY A 39 17.46 5.41 9.24
N GLN A 40 18.07 4.48 9.98
CA GLN A 40 19.35 3.84 9.62
C GLN A 40 19.20 2.52 8.87
N LEU A 41 17.99 2.14 8.46
CA LEU A 41 17.78 0.92 7.69
C LEU A 41 18.24 1.12 6.24
N GLU A 42 18.92 0.12 5.71
CA GLU A 42 19.18 0.02 4.28
C GLU A 42 17.90 -0.43 3.55
N THR A 43 17.64 0.21 2.42
CA THR A 43 16.44 -0.08 1.62
C THR A 43 16.78 -0.27 0.16
N GLN A 44 16.07 -1.18 -0.50
CA GLN A 44 16.11 -1.40 -1.95
C GLN A 44 14.71 -1.34 -2.52
N GLU A 45 14.54 -0.72 -3.69
CA GLU A 45 13.24 -0.68 -4.36
C GLU A 45 12.78 -2.10 -4.70
N PHE A 46 11.61 -2.47 -4.18
CA PHE A 46 11.02 -3.77 -4.43
C PHE A 46 9.96 -3.68 -5.53
N ALA A 47 9.05 -2.71 -5.45
CA ALA A 47 7.99 -2.58 -6.42
C ALA A 47 7.33 -1.20 -6.41
N GLU A 48 6.81 -0.78 -7.55
CA GLU A 48 5.83 0.29 -7.60
C GLU A 48 4.43 -0.25 -7.27
N ASP A 49 3.71 0.49 -6.43
CA ASP A 49 2.34 0.16 -6.03
C ASP A 49 1.54 1.47 -5.91
N PRO A 50 1.28 2.15 -7.04
CA PRO A 50 0.61 3.44 -7.04
C PRO A 50 -0.77 3.34 -6.41
N LEU A 51 -1.20 4.45 -5.82
CA LEU A 51 -2.54 4.60 -5.28
C LEU A 51 -3.52 4.98 -6.40
N VAL A 52 -4.72 4.46 -6.27
CA VAL A 52 -5.84 4.76 -7.16
C VAL A 52 -7.08 5.12 -6.36
N LEU A 53 -7.94 5.95 -6.95
CA LEU A 53 -9.29 6.11 -6.48
C LEU A 53 -10.12 4.91 -6.93
N ILE A 54 -10.99 4.43 -6.05
CA ILE A 54 -12.09 3.54 -6.41
C ILE A 54 -13.42 4.19 -6.04
N CYS A 55 -14.41 4.05 -6.91
CA CYS A 55 -15.75 4.56 -6.71
C CYS A 55 -16.80 3.61 -7.31
N PRO A 56 -18.07 3.71 -6.90
CA PRO A 56 -19.17 2.96 -7.53
C PRO A 56 -19.21 3.23 -9.04
N SER A 57 -19.60 2.24 -9.84
CA SER A 57 -19.63 2.37 -11.31
C SER A 57 -20.57 3.47 -11.81
N GLN A 58 -21.56 3.85 -11.02
CA GLN A 58 -22.52 4.94 -11.31
C GLN A 58 -22.12 6.30 -10.69
N HIS A 59 -20.95 6.39 -10.06
CA HIS A 59 -20.51 7.62 -9.39
C HIS A 59 -20.13 8.71 -10.41
N PRO A 60 -20.39 10.02 -10.15
CA PRO A 60 -20.00 11.08 -11.11
C PRO A 60 -18.53 11.09 -11.50
N LEU A 61 -17.64 10.67 -10.62
CA LEU A 61 -16.20 10.57 -10.89
C LEU A 61 -15.82 9.35 -11.76
N ALA A 62 -16.73 8.40 -11.99
CA ALA A 62 -16.42 7.13 -12.66
C ALA A 62 -15.93 7.28 -14.11
N THR A 63 -16.23 8.41 -14.75
CA THR A 63 -15.84 8.71 -16.14
C THR A 63 -14.53 9.50 -16.25
N ALA A 64 -13.98 9.94 -15.12
CA ALA A 64 -12.72 10.68 -15.13
C ALA A 64 -11.54 9.75 -15.43
N ALA A 65 -10.58 10.23 -16.21
CA ALA A 65 -9.35 9.49 -16.48
C ALA A 65 -8.35 9.60 -15.32
N GLN A 66 -8.24 10.80 -14.76
CA GLN A 66 -7.30 11.13 -13.69
C GLN A 66 -7.92 12.21 -12.80
N LEU A 67 -7.59 12.22 -11.52
CA LEU A 67 -8.11 13.18 -10.53
C LEU A 67 -7.02 13.59 -9.53
N GLU A 68 -7.13 14.80 -9.01
CA GLU A 68 -6.33 15.29 -7.89
C GLU A 68 -7.05 15.04 -6.56
N LEU A 69 -6.29 14.92 -5.46
CA LEU A 69 -6.88 14.70 -4.13
C LEU A 69 -7.85 15.81 -3.72
N GLY A 70 -7.58 17.06 -4.11
CA GLY A 70 -8.45 18.21 -3.82
C GLY A 70 -9.85 18.08 -4.42
N GLU A 71 -10.01 17.39 -5.54
CA GLU A 71 -11.31 17.16 -6.18
C GLU A 71 -12.14 16.10 -5.44
N LEU A 72 -11.48 15.25 -4.66
CA LEU A 72 -12.11 14.11 -4.01
C LEU A 72 -12.70 14.45 -2.64
N VAL A 73 -12.13 15.44 -1.93
CA VAL A 73 -12.43 15.71 -0.51
C VAL A 73 -13.87 16.14 -0.23
N GLN A 74 -14.60 16.57 -1.27
CA GLN A 74 -16.02 16.90 -1.16
C GLN A 74 -16.97 15.69 -1.24
N HIS A 75 -16.42 14.51 -1.52
CA HIS A 75 -17.19 13.27 -1.56
C HIS A 75 -17.05 12.48 -0.26
N PRO A 76 -18.06 11.67 0.12
CA PRO A 76 -17.95 10.82 1.30
C PRO A 76 -16.91 9.70 1.06
N PHE A 77 -15.99 9.55 2.00
CA PHE A 77 -14.94 8.52 1.92
C PHE A 77 -15.26 7.28 2.74
N VAL A 78 -14.75 6.16 2.26
CA VAL A 78 -14.53 4.92 3.02
C VAL A 78 -13.02 4.79 3.22
N GLY A 79 -12.56 4.66 4.45
CA GLY A 79 -11.14 4.59 4.78
C GLY A 79 -10.76 3.35 5.58
N LEU A 80 -9.47 3.12 5.72
CA LEU A 80 -8.93 2.18 6.69
C LEU A 80 -9.03 2.75 8.11
N MET A 81 -8.82 1.90 9.09
CA MET A 81 -8.71 2.33 10.49
C MET A 81 -7.56 3.34 10.66
N PRO A 82 -7.65 4.30 11.60
CA PRO A 82 -6.69 5.42 11.71
C PRO A 82 -5.24 4.99 11.99
N TYR A 83 -5.02 3.81 12.55
CA TYR A 83 -3.69 3.29 12.82
C TYR A 83 -2.97 2.75 11.57
N HIS A 84 -3.68 2.51 10.47
CA HIS A 84 -3.08 2.05 9.23
C HIS A 84 -2.16 3.10 8.61
N SER A 85 -0.94 2.70 8.29
CA SER A 85 0.09 3.57 7.72
C SER A 85 -0.34 4.24 6.41
N LEU A 86 -1.04 3.53 5.53
CA LEU A 86 -1.60 4.12 4.31
C LEU A 86 -2.63 5.20 4.62
N GLN A 87 -3.53 4.94 5.59
CA GLN A 87 -4.54 5.90 6.00
C GLN A 87 -3.91 7.20 6.51
N GLN A 88 -2.91 7.09 7.35
CA GLN A 88 -2.15 8.23 7.87
C GLN A 88 -1.46 9.03 6.76
N SER A 89 -0.89 8.35 5.76
CA SER A 89 -0.27 9.00 4.61
C SER A 89 -1.26 9.80 3.76
N ILE A 90 -2.45 9.26 3.51
CA ILE A 90 -3.53 9.95 2.77
C ILE A 90 -4.01 11.18 3.54
N GLU A 91 -4.24 11.05 4.85
CA GLU A 91 -4.67 12.17 5.71
C GLU A 91 -3.60 13.26 5.81
N ALA A 92 -2.33 12.87 5.94
CA ALA A 92 -1.22 13.82 5.94
C ALA A 92 -1.13 14.59 4.62
N GLN A 93 -1.40 13.93 3.49
CA GLN A 93 -1.41 14.59 2.19
C GLN A 93 -2.60 15.56 2.06
N ALA A 94 -3.79 15.18 2.49
CA ALA A 94 -4.95 16.07 2.51
C ALA A 94 -4.68 17.32 3.37
N LYS A 95 -4.11 17.11 4.55
CA LYS A 95 -3.72 18.23 5.45
C LYS A 95 -2.68 19.17 4.81
N ARG A 96 -1.71 18.65 4.05
CA ARG A 96 -0.73 19.50 3.31
C ARG A 96 -1.41 20.37 2.26
N LEU A 97 -2.52 19.92 1.69
CA LEU A 97 -3.33 20.68 0.74
C LEU A 97 -4.35 21.59 1.41
N GLY A 98 -4.37 21.66 2.75
CA GLY A 98 -5.36 22.43 3.52
C GLY A 98 -6.77 21.83 3.47
N CYS A 99 -6.89 20.54 3.15
CA CYS A 99 -8.15 19.83 3.01
C CYS A 99 -8.36 18.83 4.14
N GLU A 100 -9.63 18.52 4.43
CA GLU A 100 -10.04 17.48 5.37
C GLU A 100 -10.88 16.43 4.64
N ILE A 101 -10.61 15.15 4.91
CA ILE A 101 -11.37 14.03 4.32
C ILE A 101 -12.47 13.62 5.28
N HIS A 102 -13.70 13.63 4.79
CA HIS A 102 -14.87 13.21 5.57
C HIS A 102 -15.15 11.72 5.39
N TYR A 103 -14.78 10.93 6.41
CA TYR A 103 -15.01 9.49 6.40
C TYR A 103 -16.42 9.16 6.88
N ARG A 104 -17.20 8.53 5.99
CA ARG A 104 -18.50 7.95 6.33
C ARG A 104 -18.35 6.64 7.09
N LEU A 105 -17.32 5.87 6.74
CA LEU A 105 -17.02 4.57 7.35
C LEU A 105 -15.51 4.30 7.34
N ARG A 106 -15.03 3.61 8.39
CA ARG A 106 -13.68 3.05 8.47
C ARG A 106 -13.76 1.56 8.67
N VAL A 107 -12.93 0.82 7.94
CA VAL A 107 -12.93 -0.65 7.90
C VAL A 107 -11.51 -1.20 8.04
N PRO A 108 -11.34 -2.49 8.43
CA PRO A 108 -10.04 -3.02 8.80
C PRO A 108 -9.12 -3.36 7.61
N ASN A 109 -9.64 -3.56 6.39
CA ASN A 109 -8.84 -4.03 5.26
C ASN A 109 -9.40 -3.62 3.90
N PHE A 110 -8.63 -3.85 2.83
CA PHE A 110 -9.00 -3.45 1.47
C PHE A 110 -10.19 -4.23 0.91
N VAL A 111 -10.39 -5.48 1.29
CA VAL A 111 -11.56 -6.26 0.86
C VAL A 111 -12.84 -5.59 1.35
N ALA A 112 -12.87 -5.22 2.63
CA ALA A 112 -14.01 -4.51 3.21
C ALA A 112 -14.21 -3.12 2.57
N ILE A 113 -13.12 -2.37 2.27
CA ILE A 113 -13.22 -1.10 1.53
C ILE A 113 -13.92 -1.31 0.19
N VAL A 114 -13.41 -2.24 -0.63
CA VAL A 114 -13.95 -2.46 -1.98
C VAL A 114 -15.40 -2.90 -1.94
N GLN A 115 -15.75 -3.80 -1.01
CA GLN A 115 -17.12 -4.24 -0.80
C GLN A 115 -18.06 -3.08 -0.46
N VAL A 116 -17.65 -2.19 0.44
CA VAL A 116 -18.46 -1.04 0.89
C VAL A 116 -18.59 0.00 -0.24
N VAL A 117 -17.51 0.25 -0.98
CA VAL A 117 -17.51 1.17 -2.15
C VAL A 117 -18.43 0.62 -3.25
N ALA A 118 -18.31 -0.65 -3.61
CA ALA A 118 -19.18 -1.28 -4.63
C ALA A 118 -20.67 -1.17 -4.27
N ASN A 119 -21.01 -1.11 -2.97
CA ASN A 119 -22.38 -0.91 -2.49
C ASN A 119 -22.81 0.58 -2.40
N GLY A 120 -22.02 1.50 -2.94
CA GLY A 120 -22.41 2.91 -3.08
C GLY A 120 -22.27 3.78 -1.83
N VAL A 121 -21.54 3.33 -0.79
CA VAL A 121 -21.41 4.08 0.48
C VAL A 121 -20.54 5.33 0.33
N GLY A 122 -19.55 5.28 -0.56
CA GLY A 122 -18.61 6.39 -0.80
C GLY A 122 -17.49 6.00 -1.75
N ILE A 123 -16.44 6.79 -1.78
CA ILE A 123 -15.22 6.56 -2.56
C ILE A 123 -14.06 6.18 -1.65
N ALA A 124 -13.01 5.58 -2.20
CA ALA A 124 -11.83 5.23 -1.41
C ALA A 124 -10.53 5.32 -2.23
N ILE A 125 -9.41 5.53 -1.54
CA ILE A 125 -8.07 5.47 -2.11
C ILE A 125 -7.40 4.20 -1.61
N ILE A 126 -6.98 3.35 -2.55
CA ILE A 126 -6.33 2.06 -2.24
C ILE A 126 -5.15 1.82 -3.19
N PRO A 127 -4.25 0.87 -2.88
CA PRO A 127 -3.20 0.44 -3.81
C PRO A 127 -3.81 -0.15 -5.09
N LYS A 128 -3.23 0.21 -6.25
CA LYS A 128 -3.67 -0.27 -7.57
C LYS A 128 -3.74 -1.79 -7.65
N ARG A 129 -2.78 -2.49 -7.03
CA ARG A 129 -2.75 -3.96 -6.99
C ARG A 129 -3.93 -4.54 -6.21
N ALA A 130 -4.30 -3.93 -5.08
CA ALA A 130 -5.47 -4.35 -4.32
C ALA A 130 -6.75 -4.16 -5.15
N ALA A 131 -6.88 -3.04 -5.86
CA ALA A 131 -7.99 -2.79 -6.77
C ALA A 131 -8.07 -3.85 -7.88
N LEU A 132 -6.96 -4.09 -8.60
CA LEU A 132 -6.92 -5.05 -9.71
C LEU A 132 -7.30 -6.47 -9.24
N ARG A 133 -6.76 -6.92 -8.11
CA ARG A 133 -7.04 -8.25 -7.56
C ARG A 133 -8.51 -8.45 -7.19
N LEU A 134 -9.20 -7.39 -6.77
CA LEU A 134 -10.60 -7.44 -6.33
C LEU A 134 -11.60 -7.10 -7.45
N LYS A 135 -11.13 -6.59 -8.59
CA LYS A 135 -11.95 -6.15 -9.72
C LYS A 135 -12.87 -7.25 -10.29
N ALA A 136 -12.42 -8.51 -10.27
CA ALA A 136 -13.21 -9.63 -10.76
C ALA A 136 -14.39 -10.02 -9.83
N GLN A 137 -14.35 -9.59 -8.57
CA GLN A 137 -15.34 -9.96 -7.55
C GLN A 137 -16.35 -8.85 -7.25
N TYR A 138 -15.98 -7.59 -7.53
CA TYR A 138 -16.78 -6.41 -7.16
C TYR A 138 -16.88 -5.42 -8.32
N ASP A 139 -18.05 -4.81 -8.46
CA ASP A 139 -18.31 -3.77 -9.47
C ASP A 139 -17.97 -2.39 -8.91
N PHE A 140 -16.87 -1.80 -9.40
CA PHE A 140 -16.41 -0.44 -9.10
C PHE A 140 -15.57 0.09 -10.25
N GLN A 141 -15.41 1.41 -10.33
CA GLN A 141 -14.46 2.04 -11.24
C GLN A 141 -13.16 2.39 -10.52
N GLN A 142 -12.07 2.30 -11.26
CA GLN A 142 -10.73 2.66 -10.82
C GLN A 142 -10.26 3.84 -11.64
N ILE A 143 -9.82 4.92 -10.96
CA ILE A 143 -9.35 6.16 -11.58
C ILE A 143 -7.94 6.45 -11.08
N GLU A 144 -7.06 6.89 -11.97
CA GLU A 144 -5.69 7.27 -11.60
C GLU A 144 -5.67 8.55 -10.76
N LEU A 145 -4.74 8.60 -9.81
CA LEU A 145 -4.52 9.78 -8.98
C LEU A 145 -3.29 10.55 -9.44
N LEU A 146 -3.46 11.84 -9.60
CA LEU A 146 -2.37 12.75 -9.93
C LEU A 146 -1.52 13.10 -8.71
N GLY A 147 -0.23 13.35 -8.97
CA GLY A 147 0.73 13.80 -7.97
C GLY A 147 1.68 12.71 -7.46
N LYS A 148 2.88 13.15 -7.06
CA LYS A 148 3.95 12.25 -6.59
C LYS A 148 3.56 11.46 -5.33
N TRP A 149 2.66 11.98 -4.52
CA TRP A 149 2.16 11.32 -3.32
C TRP A 149 1.39 10.03 -3.61
N ALA A 150 0.79 9.91 -4.80
CA ALA A 150 0.08 8.72 -5.22
C ALA A 150 1.03 7.62 -5.77
N ASN A 151 2.25 7.97 -6.14
CA ASN A 151 3.26 7.04 -6.66
C ASN A 151 3.99 6.34 -5.51
N ARG A 152 3.28 5.43 -4.84
CA ARG A 152 3.83 4.65 -3.74
C ARG A 152 4.83 3.63 -4.26
N LYS A 153 5.95 3.50 -3.56
CA LYS A 153 6.90 2.40 -3.73
C LYS A 153 6.87 1.48 -2.51
N LEU A 154 7.08 0.21 -2.74
CA LEU A 154 7.39 -0.76 -1.70
C LEU A 154 8.90 -0.95 -1.68
N LEU A 155 9.47 -0.95 -0.49
CA LEU A 155 10.90 -1.09 -0.27
C LEU A 155 11.16 -2.37 0.51
N LEU A 156 12.10 -3.18 0.04
CA LEU A 156 12.70 -4.22 0.85
C LEU A 156 13.71 -3.56 1.78
N ALA A 157 13.60 -3.82 3.07
CA ALA A 157 14.40 -3.17 4.11
C ALA A 157 15.12 -4.19 4.99
N ALA A 158 16.34 -3.84 5.42
CA ALA A 158 17.15 -4.56 6.39
C ALA A 158 17.98 -3.57 7.21
N ARG A 159 18.56 -4.00 8.34
CA ARG A 159 19.55 -3.16 9.05
C ARG A 159 20.80 -2.93 8.21
N CYS A 160 21.30 -3.99 7.59
CA CYS A 160 22.42 -3.98 6.65
C CYS A 160 22.32 -5.27 5.82
N PHE A 161 22.19 -5.14 4.51
CA PHE A 161 22.02 -6.32 3.63
C PHE A 161 23.26 -7.21 3.63
N ASP A 162 24.46 -6.63 3.66
CA ASP A 162 25.72 -7.36 3.65
C ASP A 162 25.97 -8.15 4.94
N GLN A 163 25.35 -7.75 6.05
CA GLN A 163 25.46 -8.43 7.35
C GLN A 163 24.36 -9.48 7.58
N LEU A 164 23.46 -9.67 6.65
CA LEU A 164 22.46 -10.73 6.74
C LEU A 164 23.11 -12.11 6.64
N PRO A 165 22.56 -13.14 7.32
CA PRO A 165 22.93 -14.53 7.05
C PRO A 165 22.77 -14.87 5.57
N VAL A 166 23.62 -15.77 5.05
CA VAL A 166 23.70 -16.11 3.61
C VAL A 166 22.33 -16.48 3.01
N ASP A 167 21.49 -17.19 3.78
CA ASP A 167 20.14 -17.58 3.30
C ASP A 167 19.24 -16.36 3.14
N TYR A 168 19.34 -15.36 4.02
CA TYR A 168 18.60 -14.11 3.89
C TYR A 168 19.11 -13.23 2.75
N GLN A 169 20.43 -13.21 2.51
CA GLN A 169 21.00 -12.50 1.36
C GLN A 169 20.48 -13.10 0.05
N ARG A 170 20.51 -14.43 -0.08
CA ARG A 170 19.97 -15.15 -1.25
C ARG A 170 18.48 -14.92 -1.43
N PHE A 171 17.73 -14.94 -0.32
CA PHE A 171 16.28 -14.68 -0.35
C PHE A 171 15.97 -13.25 -0.76
N SER A 172 16.70 -12.25 -0.24
CA SER A 172 16.51 -10.85 -0.65
C SER A 172 16.81 -10.65 -2.14
N GLN A 173 17.90 -11.22 -2.65
CA GLN A 173 18.23 -11.19 -4.08
C GLN A 173 17.16 -11.88 -4.94
N PHE A 174 16.65 -13.01 -4.49
CA PHE A 174 15.56 -13.70 -5.17
C PHE A 174 14.30 -12.81 -5.21
N LEU A 175 13.90 -12.24 -4.11
CA LEU A 175 12.74 -11.32 -4.06
C LEU A 175 12.90 -10.16 -5.04
N LEU A 176 14.07 -9.52 -5.05
CA LEU A 176 14.36 -8.39 -5.95
C LEU A 176 14.43 -8.82 -7.42
N SER A 177 14.87 -10.04 -7.74
CA SER A 177 14.90 -10.55 -9.12
C SER A 177 13.52 -10.95 -9.65
N GLN A 178 12.58 -11.28 -8.76
CA GLN A 178 11.22 -11.71 -9.12
C GLN A 178 10.19 -10.58 -9.05
N HIS A 179 10.63 -9.36 -8.73
CA HIS A 179 9.70 -8.25 -8.48
C HIS A 179 8.72 -8.03 -9.65
N ASP A 180 9.17 -8.11 -10.90
CA ASP A 180 8.32 -7.93 -12.09
C ASP A 180 7.30 -9.07 -12.26
N GLN A 181 7.65 -10.30 -11.88
CA GLN A 181 6.76 -11.47 -11.98
C GLN A 181 5.76 -11.53 -10.83
N LEU A 182 6.16 -11.15 -9.61
CA LEU A 182 5.26 -11.04 -8.45
C LEU A 182 4.26 -9.89 -8.58
N ILE A 183 4.50 -8.97 -9.52
CA ILE A 183 3.68 -7.83 -9.86
C ILE A 183 2.59 -8.17 -10.88
N ALA A 184 2.80 -9.17 -11.72
CA ALA A 184 1.92 -9.52 -12.84
C ALA A 184 0.74 -10.45 -12.46
N HIS A 185 0.66 -10.93 -11.22
CA HIS A 185 -0.39 -11.79 -10.69
C HIS A 185 -1.01 -11.14 -9.44
#